data_5d2ea04b49dcff29f074d4ed7754ba5a
#
_entry.id   5d2ea04b49dcff29f074d4ed7754ba5a
#
_cell.length_a   1.000
_cell.length_b   1.000
_cell.length_c   1.000
_cell.angle_alpha   90.00
_cell.angle_beta   90.00
_cell.angle_gamma   90.00
#
_symmetry.space_group_name_H-M   'P 1'
#
loop_
_entity.id
_entity.type
_entity.pdbx_description
1 polymer ?
#
loop_
_entity_poly.entity_id
_entity_poly.type
_entity_poly.pdbx_seq_one_letter_code
_entity_poly.pdbx_strand_id
1 'polypeptide(L)'
;MSKERRKVLIVDDEPDFLETIVKRLRKRQMEVAGVGSGKEAIELLQEQSFDVAILDVRMPGMDGIETLREIRKRSPLTEVILLTGHGSVESGIQGMQLGAFDYVIKPAEFDELFEKVNQAAERKMLHEERVRKA
;
A
#
# COMPACT_ATOMS: atom_id res chain seq x y z
N MET A 1 26.70 8.60 -1.21
CA MET A 1 25.38 9.18 -1.34
C MET A 1 24.32 8.20 -0.80
N SER A 2 23.54 8.65 0.13
CA SER A 2 22.55 7.77 0.72
C SER A 2 21.32 7.67 -0.19
N LYS A 3 20.86 6.47 -0.39
CA LYS A 3 19.57 6.25 -1.05
C LYS A 3 18.47 6.70 -0.13
N GLU A 4 17.50 7.40 -0.68
CA GLU A 4 16.30 7.70 0.08
C GLU A 4 15.57 6.38 0.38
N ARG A 5 15.09 6.26 1.60
CA ARG A 5 14.32 5.09 1.99
C ARG A 5 12.95 5.14 1.32
N ARG A 6 12.48 3.98 0.91
CA ARG A 6 11.13 3.88 0.37
C ARG A 6 10.13 4.07 1.48
N LYS A 7 9.10 4.86 1.21
CA LYS A 7 8.06 5.17 2.20
C LYS A 7 6.84 4.32 1.93
N VAL A 8 6.44 3.54 2.93
CA VAL A 8 5.35 2.58 2.82
C VAL A 8 4.30 2.88 3.88
N LEU A 9 3.06 2.94 3.43
CA LEU A 9 1.90 3.09 4.31
C LEU A 9 1.19 1.74 4.40
N ILE A 10 0.90 1.27 5.60
CA ILE A 10 0.15 0.02 5.80
C ILE A 10 -1.16 0.35 6.47
N VAL A 11 -2.25 -0.15 5.91
CA VAL A 11 -3.60 0.10 6.42
C VAL A 11 -4.26 -1.25 6.71
N ASP A 12 -4.44 -1.55 7.99
CA ASP A 12 -5.01 -2.82 8.41
C ASP A 12 -5.61 -2.64 9.80
N ASP A 13 -6.82 -3.13 10.02
CA ASP A 13 -7.50 -2.98 11.30
C ASP A 13 -7.12 -4.05 12.33
N GLU A 14 -6.28 -5.02 11.96
CA GLU A 14 -5.77 -6.03 12.89
C GLU A 14 -4.47 -5.55 13.52
N PRO A 15 -4.47 -5.15 14.80
CA PRO A 15 -3.28 -4.52 15.40
C PRO A 15 -2.03 -5.40 15.37
N ASP A 16 -2.19 -6.70 15.63
CA ASP A 16 -1.04 -7.61 15.68
C ASP A 16 -0.37 -7.77 14.31
N PHE A 17 -1.19 -7.94 13.29
CA PHE A 17 -0.69 -8.04 11.93
C PHE A 17 0.02 -6.75 11.50
N LEU A 18 -0.65 -5.62 11.76
CA LEU A 18 -0.12 -4.31 11.43
C LEU A 18 1.25 -4.08 12.07
N GLU A 19 1.34 -4.32 13.37
CA GLU A 19 2.59 -4.14 14.11
C GLU A 19 3.70 -5.04 13.57
N THR A 20 3.37 -6.30 13.28
CA THR A 20 4.34 -7.27 12.76
C THR A 20 4.92 -6.80 11.41
N ILE A 21 4.06 -6.40 10.49
CA ILE A 21 4.51 -5.98 9.16
C ILE A 21 5.31 -4.69 9.23
N VAL A 22 4.85 -3.73 10.04
CA VAL A 22 5.59 -2.48 10.23
C VAL A 22 7.02 -2.75 10.70
N LYS A 23 7.16 -3.59 11.73
CA LYS A 23 8.49 -3.94 12.27
C LYS A 23 9.37 -4.62 11.24
N ARG A 24 8.81 -5.56 10.50
CA ARG A 24 9.59 -6.33 9.53
C ARG A 24 10.06 -5.47 8.35
N LEU A 25 9.21 -4.59 7.86
CA LEU A 25 9.60 -3.68 6.79
C LEU A 25 10.65 -2.66 7.26
N ARG A 26 10.53 -2.17 8.49
CA ARG A 26 11.53 -1.27 9.05
C ARG A 26 12.90 -1.93 9.14
N LYS A 27 12.95 -3.21 9.47
CA LYS A 27 14.21 -3.98 9.48
C LYS A 27 14.84 -4.07 8.10
N ARG A 28 14.06 -3.94 7.06
CA ARG A 28 14.54 -3.94 5.67
C ARG A 28 14.82 -2.53 5.16
N GLN A 29 15.01 -1.59 6.08
CA GLN A 29 15.41 -0.22 5.77
C GLN A 29 14.35 0.59 5.04
N MET A 30 13.08 0.29 5.25
CA MET A 30 11.98 1.08 4.73
C MET A 30 11.47 2.03 5.81
N GLU A 31 10.97 3.19 5.39
CA GLU A 31 10.29 4.12 6.27
C GLU A 31 8.81 3.77 6.22
N VAL A 32 8.24 3.40 7.35
CA VAL A 32 6.91 2.78 7.39
C VAL A 32 6.00 3.48 8.38
N ALA A 33 4.78 3.77 7.97
CA ALA A 33 3.72 4.22 8.84
C ALA A 33 2.56 3.22 8.76
N GLY A 34 1.97 2.89 9.91
CA GLY A 34 0.84 1.97 9.97
C GLY A 34 -0.37 2.67 10.57
N VAL A 35 -1.52 2.50 9.95
CA VAL A 35 -2.78 3.04 10.46
C VAL A 35 -3.85 1.95 10.44
N GLY A 36 -4.89 2.12 11.25
CA GLY A 36 -5.91 1.09 11.45
C GLY A 36 -7.16 1.25 10.61
N SER A 37 -7.26 2.29 9.79
CA SER A 37 -8.47 2.52 9.00
C SER A 37 -8.16 3.29 7.72
N GLY A 38 -9.07 3.17 6.76
CA GLY A 38 -8.97 3.92 5.51
C GLY A 38 -9.04 5.43 5.73
N LYS A 39 -9.87 5.86 6.67
CA LYS A 39 -9.99 7.28 7.00
C LYS A 39 -8.67 7.85 7.49
N GLU A 40 -8.00 7.14 8.41
CA GLU A 40 -6.69 7.56 8.90
C GLU A 40 -5.65 7.60 7.78
N ALA A 41 -5.72 6.64 6.86
CA ALA A 41 -4.81 6.61 5.71
C ALA A 41 -4.98 7.85 4.84
N ILE A 42 -6.21 8.23 4.54
CA ILE A 42 -6.47 9.40 3.70
C ILE A 42 -6.01 10.69 4.41
N GLU A 43 -6.26 10.79 5.71
CA GLU A 43 -5.78 11.93 6.49
C GLU A 43 -4.27 12.05 6.46
N LEU A 44 -3.58 10.93 6.61
CA LEU A 44 -2.12 10.91 6.60
C LEU A 44 -1.55 11.29 5.23
N LEU A 45 -2.21 10.85 4.16
CA LEU A 45 -1.79 11.18 2.80
C LEU A 45 -1.97 12.67 2.45
N GLN A 46 -2.75 13.41 3.23
CA GLN A 46 -2.85 14.85 3.08
C GLN A 46 -1.62 15.56 3.65
N GLU A 47 -0.93 14.91 4.59
CA GLU A 47 0.21 15.50 5.28
C GLU A 47 1.55 15.08 4.69
N GLN A 48 1.63 13.87 4.17
CA GLN A 48 2.89 13.36 3.60
C GLN A 48 2.60 12.39 2.47
N SER A 49 3.60 12.19 1.62
CA SER A 49 3.48 11.27 0.48
C SER A 49 4.11 9.92 0.80
N PHE A 50 3.63 8.89 0.12
CA PHE A 50 4.16 7.53 0.23
C PHE A 50 4.39 6.95 -1.15
N ASP A 51 5.38 6.08 -1.26
CA ASP A 51 5.65 5.39 -2.52
C ASP A 51 4.66 4.26 -2.76
N VAL A 52 4.34 3.53 -1.69
CA VAL A 52 3.47 2.36 -1.74
C VAL A 52 2.52 2.38 -0.56
N ALA A 53 1.27 2.00 -0.80
CA ALA A 53 0.29 1.77 0.27
C ALA A 53 -0.15 0.31 0.20
N ILE A 54 -0.12 -0.37 1.34
CA ILE A 54 -0.61 -1.75 1.46
C ILE A 54 -1.94 -1.67 2.20
N LEU A 55 -3.03 -2.11 1.56
CA LEU A 55 -4.38 -1.98 2.08
C LEU A 55 -5.03 -3.33 2.31
N ASP A 56 -5.51 -3.57 3.52
CA ASP A 56 -6.41 -4.69 3.78
C ASP A 56 -7.76 -4.39 3.12
N VAL A 57 -8.31 -5.33 2.39
CA VAL A 57 -9.58 -5.14 1.70
C VAL A 57 -10.74 -5.06 2.69
N ARG A 58 -10.72 -5.88 3.73
CA ARG A 58 -11.81 -5.93 4.72
C ARG A 58 -11.48 -5.10 5.94
N MET A 59 -12.10 -3.93 6.01
CA MET A 59 -12.01 -3.05 7.17
C MET A 59 -13.37 -2.46 7.46
N PRO A 60 -13.73 -2.23 8.75
CA PRO A 60 -14.98 -1.54 9.07
C PRO A 60 -14.92 -0.08 8.59
N GLY A 61 -16.06 0.47 8.25
CA GLY A 61 -16.15 1.83 7.71
C GLY A 61 -15.70 1.85 6.26
N MET A 62 -14.72 2.70 5.96
CA MET A 62 -14.15 2.78 4.61
C MET A 62 -13.27 1.55 4.37
N ASP A 63 -13.71 0.62 3.52
CA ASP A 63 -12.96 -0.59 3.22
C ASP A 63 -11.77 -0.33 2.29
N GLY A 64 -11.00 -1.38 2.00
CA GLY A 64 -9.80 -1.25 1.18
C GLY A 64 -10.08 -0.79 -0.24
N ILE A 65 -11.18 -1.20 -0.82
CA ILE A 65 -11.54 -0.78 -2.19
C ILE A 65 -11.90 0.70 -2.22
N GLU A 66 -12.69 1.17 -1.26
CA GLU A 66 -13.01 2.59 -1.15
C GLU A 66 -11.77 3.42 -0.89
N THR A 67 -10.88 2.92 -0.03
CA THR A 67 -9.63 3.58 0.26
C THR A 67 -8.75 3.68 -0.99
N LEU A 68 -8.69 2.60 -1.76
CA LEU A 68 -7.96 2.60 -3.03
C LEU A 68 -8.49 3.68 -3.97
N ARG A 69 -9.81 3.79 -4.12
CA ARG A 69 -10.41 4.83 -4.97
C ARG A 69 -9.96 6.22 -4.54
N GLU A 70 -9.97 6.48 -3.24
CA GLU A 70 -9.59 7.80 -2.72
C GLU A 70 -8.09 8.06 -2.92
N ILE A 71 -7.25 7.07 -2.73
CA ILE A 71 -5.81 7.22 -2.95
C ILE A 71 -5.54 7.52 -4.42
N ARG A 72 -6.21 6.82 -5.33
CA ARG A 72 -6.01 7.05 -6.78
C ARG A 72 -6.39 8.48 -7.18
N LYS A 73 -7.37 9.07 -6.51
CA LYS A 73 -7.77 10.46 -6.78
C LYS A 73 -6.80 11.47 -6.20
N ARG A 74 -6.35 11.24 -4.96
CA ARG A 74 -5.60 12.24 -4.18
C ARG A 74 -4.10 12.10 -4.31
N SER A 75 -3.62 10.90 -4.53
CA SER A 75 -2.20 10.59 -4.62
C SER A 75 -1.97 9.60 -5.74
N PRO A 76 -2.19 10.01 -7.00
CA PRO A 76 -2.21 9.07 -8.13
C PRO A 76 -0.88 8.38 -8.40
N LEU A 77 0.22 8.91 -7.90
CA LEU A 77 1.53 8.27 -8.09
C LEU A 77 1.84 7.22 -7.03
N THR A 78 1.12 7.22 -5.89
CA THR A 78 1.28 6.18 -4.87
C THR A 78 0.75 4.86 -5.43
N GLU A 79 1.58 3.84 -5.45
CA GLU A 79 1.14 2.52 -5.90
C GLU A 79 0.46 1.78 -4.75
N VAL A 80 -0.54 0.99 -5.06
CA VAL A 80 -1.34 0.32 -4.04
C VAL A 80 -1.27 -1.20 -4.22
N ILE A 81 -1.00 -1.90 -3.11
CA ILE A 81 -1.06 -3.36 -3.04
C ILE A 81 -2.22 -3.72 -2.10
N LEU A 82 -3.11 -4.59 -2.56
CA LEU A 82 -4.24 -5.04 -1.74
C LEU A 82 -3.92 -6.35 -1.04
N LEU A 83 -4.31 -6.44 0.23
CA LEU A 83 -4.26 -7.70 0.97
C LEU A 83 -5.69 -8.24 1.00
N THR A 84 -5.91 -9.40 0.41
CA THR A 84 -7.24 -10.00 0.32
C THR A 84 -7.29 -11.29 1.14
N GLY A 85 -8.43 -11.55 1.76
CA GLY A 85 -8.63 -12.79 2.48
C GLY A 85 -8.93 -13.94 1.53
N HIS A 86 -8.92 -15.15 2.09
CA HIS A 86 -9.25 -16.35 1.35
C HIS A 86 -10.68 -16.23 0.80
N GLY A 87 -10.85 -16.49 -0.48
CA GLY A 87 -12.15 -16.38 -1.12
C GLY A 87 -12.51 -15.00 -1.66
N SER A 88 -11.60 -14.03 -1.56
CA SER A 88 -11.83 -12.65 -2.03
C SER A 88 -11.17 -12.37 -3.37
N VAL A 89 -11.15 -13.34 -4.27
CA VAL A 89 -10.57 -13.16 -5.61
C VAL A 89 -11.25 -12.02 -6.35
N GLU A 90 -12.56 -11.88 -6.20
CA GLU A 90 -13.32 -10.81 -6.85
C GLU A 90 -12.84 -9.43 -6.40
N SER A 91 -12.52 -9.26 -5.12
CA SER A 91 -11.98 -8.00 -4.61
C SER A 91 -10.62 -7.69 -5.21
N GLY A 92 -9.78 -8.72 -5.37
CA GLY A 92 -8.49 -8.55 -6.04
C GLY A 92 -8.65 -8.08 -7.48
N ILE A 93 -9.55 -8.72 -8.22
CA ILE A 93 -9.83 -8.34 -9.60
C ILE A 93 -10.37 -6.92 -9.68
N GLN A 94 -11.32 -6.58 -8.83
CA GLN A 94 -11.87 -5.23 -8.77
C GLN A 94 -10.78 -4.20 -8.49
N GLY A 95 -9.90 -4.52 -7.54
CA GLY A 95 -8.78 -3.62 -7.22
C GLY A 95 -7.86 -3.38 -8.39
N MET A 96 -7.55 -4.44 -9.15
CA MET A 96 -6.72 -4.30 -10.35
C MET A 96 -7.39 -3.41 -11.39
N GLN A 97 -8.70 -3.55 -11.55
CA GLN A 97 -9.47 -2.69 -12.46
C GLN A 97 -9.48 -1.23 -12.02
N LEU A 98 -9.38 -0.99 -10.72
CA LEU A 98 -9.34 0.36 -10.16
C LEU A 98 -7.94 0.95 -10.08
N GLY A 99 -6.94 0.23 -10.54
CA GLY A 99 -5.59 0.73 -10.65
C GLY A 99 -4.62 0.30 -9.56
N ALA A 100 -4.94 -0.74 -8.78
CA ALA A 100 -3.98 -1.30 -7.83
C ALA A 100 -2.80 -1.89 -8.61
N PHE A 101 -1.62 -1.84 -8.00
CA PHE A 101 -0.44 -2.45 -8.59
C PHE A 101 -0.57 -3.97 -8.62
N ASP A 102 -0.99 -4.54 -7.50
CA ASP A 102 -1.17 -5.99 -7.38
C ASP A 102 -1.99 -6.28 -6.13
N TYR A 103 -2.28 -7.55 -5.91
CA TYR A 103 -2.90 -8.02 -4.68
C TYR A 103 -2.16 -9.26 -4.16
N VAL A 104 -2.26 -9.49 -2.86
CA VAL A 104 -1.65 -10.64 -2.20
C VAL A 104 -2.73 -11.28 -1.33
N ILE A 105 -2.84 -12.60 -1.39
CA ILE A 105 -3.83 -13.35 -0.61
C ILE A 105 -3.26 -13.65 0.77
N LYS A 106 -4.02 -13.34 1.82
CA LYS A 106 -3.66 -13.71 3.20
C LYS A 106 -3.90 -15.20 3.43
N PRO A 107 -3.03 -15.87 4.19
CA PRO A 107 -1.85 -15.35 4.87
C PRO A 107 -0.72 -15.11 3.87
N ALA A 108 -0.16 -13.91 3.90
CA ALA A 108 0.88 -13.51 2.97
C ALA A 108 2.26 -13.84 3.54
N GLU A 109 3.11 -14.44 2.72
CA GLU A 109 4.50 -14.61 3.10
C GLU A 109 5.19 -13.25 3.02
N PHE A 110 6.00 -12.95 4.02
CA PHE A 110 6.65 -11.65 4.09
C PHE A 110 7.53 -11.38 2.87
N ASP A 111 8.32 -12.38 2.44
CA ASP A 111 9.22 -12.17 1.31
C ASP A 111 8.48 -11.85 0.02
N GLU A 112 7.32 -12.48 -0.20
CA GLU A 112 6.48 -12.16 -1.34
C GLU A 112 5.97 -10.73 -1.27
N LEU A 113 5.48 -10.33 -0.10
CA LEU A 113 4.97 -8.98 0.09
C LEU A 113 6.10 -7.95 -0.08
N PHE A 114 7.25 -8.21 0.52
CA PHE A 114 8.41 -7.33 0.41
C PHE A 114 8.84 -7.13 -1.04
N GLU A 115 8.88 -8.21 -1.81
CA GLU A 115 9.24 -8.13 -3.23
C GLU A 115 8.25 -7.28 -4.01
N LYS A 116 6.96 -7.45 -3.76
CA LYS A 116 5.92 -6.64 -4.42
C LYS A 116 6.02 -5.17 -4.05
N VAL A 117 6.34 -4.88 -2.80
CA VAL A 117 6.55 -3.50 -2.36
C VAL A 117 7.70 -2.87 -3.14
N ASN A 118 8.80 -3.59 -3.30
CA ASN A 118 9.95 -3.10 -4.07
C ASN A 118 9.59 -2.85 -5.53
N GLN A 119 8.85 -3.77 -6.14
CA GLN A 119 8.40 -3.62 -7.52
C GLN A 119 7.48 -2.41 -7.68
N ALA A 120 6.55 -2.23 -6.74
CA ALA A 120 5.62 -1.12 -6.77
C ALA A 120 6.35 0.22 -6.59
N ALA A 121 7.30 0.28 -5.67
CA ALA A 121 8.10 1.48 -5.44
C ALA A 121 8.91 1.86 -6.67
N GLU A 122 9.47 0.85 -7.35
CA GLU A 122 10.20 1.06 -8.59
C GLU A 122 9.30 1.66 -9.67
N ARG A 123 8.11 1.11 -9.82
CA ARG A 123 7.14 1.63 -10.79
C ARG A 123 6.73 3.07 -10.47
N LYS A 124 6.54 3.37 -9.21
CA LYS A 124 6.20 4.72 -8.78
C LYS A 124 7.29 5.71 -9.17
N MET A 125 8.55 5.33 -8.95
CA MET A 125 9.70 6.17 -9.29
C MET A 125 9.76 6.43 -10.80
N LEU A 126 9.52 5.42 -11.61
CA LEU A 126 9.51 5.56 -13.06
C LEU A 126 8.39 6.49 -13.53
N HIS A 127 7.22 6.40 -12.93
CA HIS A 127 6.11 7.29 -13.24
C HIS A 127 6.43 8.74 -12.87
N GLU A 128 7.07 8.95 -11.73
CA GLU A 128 7.47 10.28 -11.30
C GLU A 128 8.44 10.91 -12.31
N GLU A 129 9.38 10.13 -12.81
CA GLU A 129 10.33 10.62 -13.81
C GLU A 129 9.63 11.03 -15.08
N ARG A 130 8.66 10.24 -15.53
CA ARG A 130 7.90 10.57 -16.74
C ARG A 130 7.12 11.88 -16.58
N VAL A 131 6.48 12.05 -15.43
CA VAL A 131 5.73 13.27 -15.15
C VAL A 131 6.66 14.48 -15.11
N ARG A 132 7.82 14.32 -14.49
CA ARG A 132 8.79 15.41 -14.36
C ARG A 132 9.37 15.84 -15.73
N LYS A 133 9.53 14.89 -16.63
CA LYS A 133 10.08 15.16 -17.98
C LYS A 133 9.05 15.63 -19.01
N ALA A 134 7.79 15.46 -18.69
CA ALA A 134 6.70 15.80 -19.60
C ALA A 134 6.54 17.32 -19.80
#